data_8f25c3b52b8d3522e35b066d6095762b
#
_entry.id   8f25c3b52b8d3522e35b066d6095762b
#
_cell.length_a   1.000
_cell.length_b   1.000
_cell.length_c   1.000
_cell.angle_alpha   90.00
_cell.angle_beta   90.00
_cell.angle_gamma   90.00
#
_symmetry.space_group_name_H-M   'P 1'
#
loop_
_entity.id
_entity.type
_entity.pdbx_description
1 polymer ?
#
loop_
_entity_poly.entity_id
_entity_poly.type
_entity_poly.pdbx_seq_one_letter_code
_entity_poly.pdbx_strand_id
1 'polypeptide(L)'
;LNLNLKLLIVMKKKNLIIVCIDGGRLDRALKSKAFKHLATKSIFFPQTITYAPYTNSAIHALISGCYGNRNGCFSYWHSIKFKKFEFKTLTEYLHDAGYYTYADLHSDLVLPNSGFDEFEVFDESLVDLKQRHSNLIEKMKAKNEDNQNFFLYLHYSSIHTEIMNSVLKPYNNYSEEYFANRKLNEKRYDDLFRISEEYIEMLGKKITDFNLWKDSIVLIISDHGISVGEKFGERAYGAFCYDYTIKTFAYYISSDFEAKE
;
A
#
# COMPACT_ATOMS: atom_id res chain seq x y z
N LEU A 1 44.98 -3.16 27.06
CA LEU A 1 43.62 -3.49 26.64
C LEU A 1 43.09 -2.36 25.71
N ASN A 2 43.50 -2.41 24.43
CA ASN A 2 42.92 -1.60 23.39
C ASN A 2 41.71 -2.35 22.82
N LEU A 3 40.54 -2.10 23.37
CA LEU A 3 39.30 -2.46 22.72
C LEU A 3 39.07 -1.49 21.57
N ASN A 4 39.10 -2.03 20.37
CA ASN A 4 38.73 -1.37 19.12
C ASN A 4 37.33 -0.77 19.23
N LEU A 5 37.28 0.53 19.56
CA LEU A 5 36.15 1.39 19.23
C LEU A 5 36.18 1.68 17.73
N LYS A 6 35.87 0.70 16.90
CA LYS A 6 35.80 0.91 15.44
C LYS A 6 34.58 0.23 14.88
N LEU A 7 33.90 1.07 14.18
CA LEU A 7 32.73 0.94 13.33
C LEU A 7 31.37 0.98 14.09
N LEU A 8 31.05 2.12 14.66
CA LEU A 8 29.78 2.72 14.35
C LEU A 8 29.83 3.03 12.83
N ILE A 9 29.47 2.07 12.00
CA ILE A 9 29.02 2.38 10.65
C ILE A 9 27.79 3.24 10.91
N VAL A 10 27.91 4.54 10.76
CA VAL A 10 26.75 5.44 10.68
C VAL A 10 26.06 5.00 9.39
N MET A 11 25.14 4.06 9.52
CA MET A 11 24.31 3.66 8.38
C MET A 11 23.62 4.94 7.90
N LYS A 12 23.91 5.33 6.65
CA LYS A 12 23.24 6.49 6.04
C LYS A 12 21.75 6.27 6.17
N LYS A 13 21.05 7.23 6.77
CA LYS A 13 19.58 7.17 6.84
C LYS A 13 19.03 7.08 5.43
N LYS A 14 18.11 6.14 5.20
CA LYS A 14 17.42 5.98 3.92
C LYS A 14 16.04 6.62 3.99
N ASN A 15 15.59 7.16 2.89
CA ASN A 15 14.20 7.53 2.72
C ASN A 15 13.32 6.29 2.78
N LEU A 16 12.06 6.45 3.15
CA LEU A 16 11.07 5.37 3.11
C LEU A 16 9.91 5.79 2.21
N ILE A 17 9.57 4.93 1.25
CA ILE A 17 8.41 5.08 0.39
C ILE A 17 7.55 3.84 0.57
N ILE A 18 6.30 4.01 0.99
CA ILE A 18 5.30 2.94 1.03
C ILE A 18 4.23 3.26 0.00
N VAL A 19 3.99 2.33 -0.91
CA VAL A 19 2.92 2.40 -1.91
C VAL A 19 1.94 1.29 -1.64
N CYS A 20 0.71 1.63 -1.30
CA CYS A 20 -0.39 0.68 -1.12
C CYS A 20 -1.23 0.60 -2.39
N ILE A 21 -1.38 -0.59 -2.95
CA ILE A 21 -2.31 -0.88 -4.05
C ILE A 21 -3.59 -1.45 -3.42
N ASP A 22 -4.57 -0.58 -3.20
CA ASP A 22 -5.83 -0.95 -2.55
C ASP A 22 -6.62 -1.98 -3.37
N GLY A 23 -6.95 -3.08 -2.74
CA GLY A 23 -7.69 -4.17 -3.38
C GLY A 23 -6.88 -4.99 -4.39
N GLY A 24 -5.56 -4.92 -4.37
CA GLY A 24 -4.67 -5.62 -5.29
C GLY A 24 -4.56 -7.11 -5.01
N ARG A 25 -5.00 -7.98 -5.93
CA ARG A 25 -4.97 -9.46 -5.78
C ARG A 25 -3.60 -10.04 -6.13
N LEU A 26 -3.09 -10.93 -5.27
CA LEU A 26 -1.86 -11.66 -5.51
C LEU A 26 -1.89 -12.50 -6.80
N ASP A 27 -2.99 -13.22 -7.06
CA ASP A 27 -3.10 -14.11 -8.22
C ASP A 27 -3.08 -13.35 -9.56
N ARG A 28 -3.39 -12.06 -9.57
CA ARG A 28 -3.25 -11.16 -10.73
C ARG A 28 -1.83 -10.59 -10.81
N ALA A 29 -1.25 -10.18 -9.70
CA ALA A 29 0.15 -9.74 -9.67
C ALA A 29 1.11 -10.83 -10.18
N LEU A 30 0.90 -12.09 -9.80
CA LEU A 30 1.67 -13.24 -10.29
C LEU A 30 1.53 -13.51 -11.80
N LYS A 31 0.48 -13.03 -12.46
CA LYS A 31 0.28 -13.17 -13.92
C LYS A 31 0.74 -11.93 -14.69
N SER A 32 0.73 -10.77 -14.07
CA SER A 32 1.07 -9.48 -14.66
C SER A 32 2.53 -9.39 -15.08
N LYS A 33 2.80 -8.83 -16.27
CA LYS A 33 4.17 -8.58 -16.74
C LYS A 33 4.84 -7.47 -15.95
N ALA A 34 4.12 -6.40 -15.62
CA ALA A 34 4.64 -5.26 -14.86
C ALA A 34 5.09 -5.69 -13.45
N PHE A 35 4.25 -6.43 -12.74
CA PHE A 35 4.57 -6.94 -11.40
C PHE A 35 5.69 -8.01 -11.43
N LYS A 36 5.73 -8.87 -12.43
CA LYS A 36 6.84 -9.79 -12.63
C LYS A 36 8.15 -9.06 -12.89
N HIS A 37 8.13 -8.00 -13.70
CA HIS A 37 9.31 -7.17 -13.90
C HIS A 37 9.74 -6.47 -12.59
N LEU A 38 8.80 -5.98 -11.80
CA LEU A 38 9.08 -5.45 -10.47
C LEU A 38 9.75 -6.48 -9.56
N ALA A 39 9.28 -7.73 -9.58
CA ALA A 39 9.86 -8.83 -8.80
C ALA A 39 11.35 -9.07 -9.13
N THR A 40 11.77 -8.87 -10.38
CA THR A 40 13.21 -9.02 -10.78
C THR A 40 14.12 -7.96 -10.17
N LYS A 41 13.57 -6.90 -9.59
CA LYS A 41 14.30 -5.76 -8.99
C LYS A 41 14.04 -5.59 -7.49
N SER A 42 13.38 -6.56 -6.87
CA SER A 42 12.95 -6.49 -5.47
C SER A 42 13.19 -7.81 -4.74
N ILE A 43 13.12 -7.78 -3.43
CA ILE A 43 12.76 -8.97 -2.65
C ILE A 43 11.24 -9.07 -2.72
N PHE A 44 10.75 -10.14 -3.33
CA PHE A 44 9.33 -10.40 -3.47
C PHE A 44 8.82 -11.36 -2.39
N PHE A 45 7.70 -11.04 -1.75
CA PHE A 45 7.07 -11.83 -0.71
C PHE A 45 5.72 -12.37 -1.19
N PRO A 46 5.68 -13.55 -1.85
CA PRO A 46 4.43 -14.11 -2.39
C PRO A 46 3.53 -14.73 -1.31
N GLN A 47 4.02 -14.90 -0.09
CA GLN A 47 3.26 -15.48 1.03
C GLN A 47 2.85 -14.41 2.05
N THR A 48 2.65 -13.18 1.61
CA THR A 48 2.17 -12.10 2.45
C THR A 48 0.69 -12.32 2.77
N ILE A 49 0.36 -12.25 4.06
CA ILE A 49 -1.03 -12.31 4.55
C ILE A 49 -1.33 -10.99 5.26
N THR A 50 -2.38 -10.32 4.83
CA THR A 50 -2.85 -9.10 5.51
C THR A 50 -3.56 -9.42 6.82
N TYR A 51 -3.55 -8.47 7.75
CA TYR A 51 -4.25 -8.61 9.03
C TYR A 51 -5.79 -8.67 8.86
N ALA A 52 -6.34 -7.95 7.90
CA ALA A 52 -7.78 -7.85 7.70
C ALA A 52 -8.15 -7.78 6.21
N PRO A 53 -9.35 -8.25 5.81
CA PRO A 53 -9.80 -8.18 4.42
C PRO A 53 -10.35 -6.79 4.03
N TYR A 54 -9.86 -5.71 4.65
CA TYR A 54 -10.24 -4.31 4.38
C TYR A 54 -9.16 -3.35 4.86
N THR A 55 -9.08 -2.19 4.23
CA THR A 55 -8.01 -1.19 4.34
C THR A 55 -7.73 -0.72 5.76
N ASN A 56 -8.76 -0.25 6.47
CA ASN A 56 -8.57 0.45 7.75
C ASN A 56 -7.78 -0.39 8.76
N SER A 57 -8.21 -1.62 9.04
CA SER A 57 -7.51 -2.46 10.01
C SER A 57 -6.17 -2.97 9.50
N ALA A 58 -6.05 -3.26 8.19
CA ALA A 58 -4.80 -3.71 7.59
C ALA A 58 -3.71 -2.64 7.71
N ILE A 59 -4.00 -1.41 7.31
CA ILE A 59 -3.04 -0.31 7.33
C ILE A 59 -2.74 0.18 8.75
N HIS A 60 -3.75 0.24 9.64
CA HIS A 60 -3.48 0.57 11.04
C HIS A 60 -2.58 -0.48 11.72
N ALA A 61 -2.75 -1.77 11.39
CA ALA A 61 -1.85 -2.82 11.89
C ALA A 61 -0.43 -2.64 11.33
N LEU A 62 -0.27 -2.33 10.04
CA LEU A 62 1.01 -2.07 9.40
C LEU A 62 1.76 -0.91 10.06
N ILE A 63 1.11 0.24 10.21
CA ILE A 63 1.75 1.47 10.72
C ILE A 63 2.02 1.40 12.23
N SER A 64 1.18 0.70 13.00
CA SER A 64 1.37 0.57 14.45
C SER A 64 2.25 -0.61 14.86
N GLY A 65 2.49 -1.58 13.96
CA GLY A 65 3.12 -2.86 14.30
C GLY A 65 2.30 -3.70 15.29
N CYS A 66 1.00 -3.40 15.45
CA CYS A 66 0.11 -4.05 16.41
C CYS A 66 -1.17 -4.51 15.73
N TYR A 67 -1.62 -5.71 16.07
CA TYR A 67 -2.94 -6.18 15.64
C TYR A 67 -4.09 -5.35 16.24
N GLY A 68 -5.23 -5.32 15.56
CA GLY A 68 -6.36 -4.48 15.92
C GLY A 68 -6.93 -4.70 17.31
N ASN A 69 -6.87 -5.91 17.87
CA ASN A 69 -7.27 -6.19 19.25
C ASN A 69 -6.42 -5.42 20.27
N ARG A 70 -5.20 -5.06 19.92
CA ARG A 70 -4.29 -4.25 20.75
C ARG A 70 -4.39 -2.77 20.41
N ASN A 71 -4.35 -2.40 19.13
CA ASN A 71 -4.34 -0.99 18.70
C ASN A 71 -5.73 -0.33 18.66
N GLY A 72 -6.82 -1.11 18.82
CA GLY A 72 -8.21 -0.63 18.83
C GLY A 72 -8.92 -0.70 17.48
N CYS A 73 -8.19 -0.87 16.36
CA CYS A 73 -8.75 -0.90 15.01
C CYS A 73 -9.00 -2.36 14.53
N PHE A 74 -9.98 -3.04 15.10
CA PHE A 74 -10.27 -4.47 14.84
C PHE A 74 -11.55 -4.72 14.04
N SER A 75 -12.22 -3.70 13.54
CA SER A 75 -13.33 -3.80 12.59
C SER A 75 -13.37 -2.57 11.69
N TYR A 76 -14.12 -2.65 10.59
CA TYR A 76 -14.19 -1.59 9.57
C TYR A 76 -14.43 -0.19 10.17
N TRP A 77 -15.39 -0.06 11.09
CA TRP A 77 -15.76 1.22 11.71
C TRP A 77 -14.93 1.58 12.95
N HIS A 78 -13.95 0.77 13.33
CA HIS A 78 -13.14 1.01 14.52
C HIS A 78 -11.84 1.77 14.24
N SER A 79 -11.59 2.26 13.03
CA SER A 79 -10.46 3.16 12.77
C SER A 79 -10.46 4.38 13.68
N ILE A 80 -11.65 4.96 13.97
CA ILE A 80 -11.83 6.06 14.92
C ILE A 80 -11.48 5.69 16.39
N LYS A 81 -11.38 4.40 16.71
CA LYS A 81 -11.00 3.90 18.04
C LYS A 81 -9.51 3.56 18.15
N PHE A 82 -8.74 3.93 17.14
CA PHE A 82 -7.29 3.76 17.21
C PHE A 82 -6.71 4.42 18.47
N LYS A 83 -5.95 3.66 19.23
CA LYS A 83 -5.41 4.07 20.54
C LYS A 83 -4.14 4.90 20.38
N LYS A 84 -4.25 6.01 19.69
CA LYS A 84 -3.12 6.89 19.29
C LYS A 84 -2.22 7.38 20.44
N PHE A 85 -2.68 7.33 21.68
CA PHE A 85 -1.89 7.72 22.84
C PHE A 85 -1.22 6.54 23.56
N GLU A 86 -1.58 5.30 23.19
CA GLU A 86 -0.99 4.09 23.78
C GLU A 86 0.15 3.52 22.92
N PHE A 87 0.21 3.91 21.64
CA PHE A 87 1.19 3.39 20.68
C PHE A 87 1.79 4.53 19.87
N LYS A 88 3.10 4.47 19.68
CA LYS A 88 3.79 5.30 18.72
C LYS A 88 3.83 4.59 17.39
N THR A 89 3.36 5.26 16.35
CA THR A 89 3.33 4.73 14.98
C THR A 89 4.70 4.81 14.31
N LEU A 90 4.88 4.05 13.22
CA LEU A 90 6.06 4.18 12.36
C LEU A 90 6.30 5.63 11.95
N THR A 91 5.22 6.35 11.59
CA THR A 91 5.29 7.76 11.18
C THR A 91 5.85 8.64 12.29
N GLU A 92 5.34 8.49 13.52
CA GLU A 92 5.83 9.25 14.67
C GLU A 92 7.30 8.95 15.00
N TYR A 93 7.74 7.69 14.85
CA TYR A 93 9.16 7.34 15.01
C TYR A 93 10.03 8.00 13.94
N LEU A 94 9.58 8.03 12.69
CA LEU A 94 10.31 8.65 11.59
C LEU A 94 10.34 10.18 11.73
N HIS A 95 9.21 10.80 12.08
CA HIS A 95 9.13 12.23 12.37
C HIS A 95 10.11 12.64 13.49
N ASP A 96 10.11 11.92 14.61
CA ASP A 96 11.05 12.18 15.71
C ASP A 96 12.52 11.94 15.34
N ALA A 97 12.77 11.07 14.35
CA ALA A 97 14.10 10.88 13.78
C ALA A 97 14.50 11.97 12.78
N GLY A 98 13.64 13.00 12.57
CA GLY A 98 13.89 14.14 11.70
C GLY A 98 13.56 13.88 10.23
N TYR A 99 12.73 12.91 9.91
CA TYR A 99 12.20 12.73 8.57
C TYR A 99 11.09 13.74 8.30
N TYR A 100 11.04 14.25 7.07
CA TYR A 100 9.86 14.92 6.55
C TYR A 100 8.84 13.84 6.15
N THR A 101 7.63 13.93 6.68
CA THR A 101 6.63 12.86 6.59
C THR A 101 5.39 13.31 5.82
N TYR A 102 5.05 12.57 4.78
CA TYR A 102 3.95 12.92 3.88
C TYR A 102 3.05 11.71 3.61
N ALA A 103 1.75 11.89 3.71
CA ALA A 103 0.75 10.91 3.27
C ALA A 103 -0.18 11.49 2.20
N ASP A 104 -0.47 10.68 1.19
CA ASP A 104 -1.44 10.94 0.13
C ASP A 104 -2.43 9.79 0.03
N LEU A 105 -3.70 10.05 0.33
CA LEU A 105 -4.72 9.01 0.51
C LEU A 105 -6.13 9.53 0.18
N HIS A 106 -7.07 8.61 -0.04
CA HIS A 106 -8.45 8.94 -0.43
C HIS A 106 -9.39 9.18 0.78
N SER A 107 -8.97 8.80 1.99
CA SER A 107 -9.78 8.96 3.21
C SER A 107 -8.90 9.05 4.45
N ASP A 108 -9.25 9.93 5.37
CA ASP A 108 -8.60 10.08 6.68
C ASP A 108 -8.78 8.86 7.60
N LEU A 109 -9.64 7.91 7.21
CA LEU A 109 -9.83 6.64 7.92
C LEU A 109 -8.78 5.57 7.58
N VAL A 110 -7.99 5.76 6.52
CA VAL A 110 -7.02 4.78 6.02
C VAL A 110 -5.92 4.53 7.04
N LEU A 111 -5.37 5.59 7.61
CA LEU A 111 -4.29 5.50 8.60
C LEU A 111 -4.34 6.68 9.59
N PRO A 112 -3.75 6.53 10.79
CA PRO A 112 -3.70 7.63 11.75
C PRO A 112 -2.82 8.78 11.23
N ASN A 113 -3.27 10.02 11.41
CA ASN A 113 -2.56 11.22 10.95
C ASN A 113 -1.39 11.67 11.86
N SER A 114 -1.18 10.99 12.98
CA SER A 114 -0.12 11.34 13.93
C SER A 114 1.28 11.21 13.32
N GLY A 115 2.09 12.24 13.49
CA GLY A 115 3.48 12.28 13.03
C GLY A 115 3.68 12.62 11.55
N PHE A 116 2.64 13.00 10.82
CA PHE A 116 2.77 13.52 9.46
C PHE A 116 2.92 15.06 9.47
N ASP A 117 3.89 15.57 8.70
CA ASP A 117 4.04 17.00 8.42
C ASP A 117 2.99 17.45 7.40
N GLU A 118 2.72 16.63 6.38
CA GLU A 118 1.65 16.84 5.41
C GLU A 118 0.80 15.58 5.30
N PHE A 119 -0.52 15.73 5.42
CA PHE A 119 -1.49 14.65 5.35
C PHE A 119 -2.62 15.09 4.41
N GLU A 120 -2.56 14.65 3.16
CA GLU A 120 -3.50 15.07 2.13
C GLU A 120 -4.52 13.99 1.82
N VAL A 121 -5.80 14.39 1.83
CA VAL A 121 -6.92 13.55 1.41
C VAL A 121 -7.42 14.06 0.07
N PHE A 122 -7.35 13.21 -0.96
CA PHE A 122 -7.81 13.55 -2.30
C PHE A 122 -9.22 13.02 -2.57
N ASP A 123 -9.94 13.69 -3.47
CA ASP A 123 -11.18 13.18 -4.03
C ASP A 123 -10.85 12.21 -5.17
N GLU A 124 -11.07 10.92 -4.93
CA GLU A 124 -10.77 9.84 -5.88
C GLU A 124 -11.56 9.89 -7.18
N SER A 125 -12.68 10.64 -7.22
CA SER A 125 -13.48 10.84 -8.44
C SER A 125 -12.91 11.91 -9.38
N LEU A 126 -12.00 12.75 -8.89
CA LEU A 126 -11.48 13.93 -9.60
C LEU A 126 -9.98 13.86 -9.91
N VAL A 127 -9.26 12.84 -9.42
CA VAL A 127 -7.81 12.82 -9.45
C VAL A 127 -7.25 11.76 -10.41
N ASP A 128 -6.25 12.15 -11.19
CA ASP A 128 -5.34 11.21 -11.86
C ASP A 128 -4.22 10.82 -10.88
N LEU A 129 -4.38 9.67 -10.22
CA LEU A 129 -3.41 9.18 -9.23
C LEU A 129 -2.02 8.91 -9.82
N LYS A 130 -1.94 8.50 -11.08
CA LYS A 130 -0.67 8.27 -11.76
C LYS A 130 0.12 9.57 -11.90
N GLN A 131 -0.54 10.65 -12.36
CA GLN A 131 0.10 11.96 -12.47
C GLN A 131 0.38 12.56 -11.09
N ARG A 132 -0.56 12.46 -10.15
CA ARG A 132 -0.43 13.01 -8.80
C ARG A 132 0.76 12.37 -8.06
N HIS A 133 0.83 11.06 -8.00
CA HIS A 133 1.93 10.36 -7.34
C HIS A 133 3.28 10.57 -8.05
N SER A 134 3.27 10.71 -9.39
CA SER A 134 4.46 11.10 -10.13
C SER A 134 5.02 12.44 -9.63
N ASN A 135 4.17 13.45 -9.48
CA ASN A 135 4.56 14.79 -9.01
C ASN A 135 5.04 14.75 -7.54
N LEU A 136 4.39 13.94 -6.69
CA LEU A 136 4.80 13.78 -5.29
C LEU A 136 6.18 13.14 -5.16
N ILE A 137 6.50 12.14 -5.98
CA ILE A 137 7.84 11.54 -6.02
C ILE A 137 8.88 12.57 -6.44
N GLU A 138 8.57 13.45 -7.39
CA GLU A 138 9.45 14.56 -7.78
C GLU A 138 9.66 15.57 -6.64
N LYS A 139 8.58 15.95 -5.93
CA LYS A 139 8.64 16.79 -4.73
C LYS A 139 9.57 16.18 -3.66
N MET A 140 9.45 14.87 -3.42
CA MET A 140 10.28 14.17 -2.44
C MET A 140 11.73 14.07 -2.88
N LYS A 141 11.99 13.87 -4.18
CA LYS A 141 13.35 13.90 -4.72
C LYS A 141 14.03 15.24 -4.45
N ALA A 142 13.35 16.36 -4.68
CA ALA A 142 13.88 17.68 -4.39
C ALA A 142 14.25 17.84 -2.90
N LYS A 143 13.40 17.38 -1.97
CA LYS A 143 13.73 17.38 -0.54
C LYS A 143 14.97 16.54 -0.21
N ASN A 144 15.15 15.40 -0.85
CA ASN A 144 16.33 14.57 -0.66
C ASN A 144 17.63 15.25 -1.17
N GLU A 145 17.53 16.04 -2.23
CA GLU A 145 18.65 16.85 -2.73
C GLU A 145 19.07 17.93 -1.73
N ASP A 146 18.13 18.43 -0.92
CA ASP A 146 18.38 19.34 0.20
C ASP A 146 18.86 18.62 1.48
N ASN A 147 19.27 17.36 1.39
CA ASN A 147 19.66 16.49 2.51
C ASN A 147 18.57 16.23 3.56
N GLN A 148 17.30 16.43 3.21
CA GLN A 148 16.17 16.09 4.06
C GLN A 148 15.70 14.67 3.77
N ASN A 149 15.91 13.73 4.71
CA ASN A 149 15.27 12.43 4.61
C ASN A 149 13.75 12.54 4.70
N PHE A 150 13.04 11.66 3.99
CA PHE A 150 11.59 11.68 3.96
C PHE A 150 10.97 10.29 4.12
N PHE A 151 9.75 10.30 4.62
CA PHE A 151 8.80 9.19 4.55
C PHE A 151 7.60 9.60 3.69
N LEU A 152 7.32 8.83 2.66
CA LEU A 152 6.22 9.05 1.73
C LEU A 152 5.28 7.84 1.75
N TYR A 153 4.02 8.05 2.10
CA TYR A 153 2.96 7.06 1.95
C TYR A 153 2.05 7.46 0.78
N LEU A 154 1.89 6.57 -0.19
CA LEU A 154 1.03 6.75 -1.35
C LEU A 154 -0.05 5.66 -1.37
N HIS A 155 -1.32 6.07 -1.39
CA HIS A 155 -2.45 5.16 -1.47
C HIS A 155 -3.05 5.17 -2.88
N TYR A 156 -2.84 4.09 -3.63
CA TYR A 156 -3.40 3.93 -4.97
C TYR A 156 -4.76 3.25 -4.87
N SER A 157 -5.85 4.05 -4.84
CA SER A 157 -7.23 3.60 -4.63
C SER A 157 -8.01 3.28 -5.90
N SER A 158 -7.44 3.42 -7.10
CA SER A 158 -8.19 3.30 -8.36
C SER A 158 -8.95 1.99 -8.51
N ILE A 159 -8.39 0.85 -8.05
CA ILE A 159 -9.11 -0.43 -8.07
C ILE A 159 -10.31 -0.38 -7.14
N HIS A 160 -10.13 0.13 -5.90
CA HIS A 160 -11.18 0.28 -4.91
C HIS A 160 -12.35 1.11 -5.44
N THR A 161 -12.07 2.31 -5.93
CA THR A 161 -13.06 3.25 -6.46
C THR A 161 -13.84 2.64 -7.61
N GLU A 162 -13.14 2.08 -8.58
CA GLU A 162 -13.76 1.55 -9.78
C GLU A 162 -14.48 0.22 -9.55
N ILE A 163 -14.07 -0.60 -8.57
CA ILE A 163 -14.80 -1.83 -8.22
C ILE A 163 -16.22 -1.51 -7.75
N MET A 164 -16.39 -0.43 -7.01
CA MET A 164 -17.72 0.04 -6.59
C MET A 164 -18.58 0.37 -7.81
N ASN A 165 -18.03 1.08 -8.80
CA ASN A 165 -18.77 1.53 -9.96
C ASN A 165 -19.02 0.40 -10.96
N SER A 166 -17.99 -0.37 -11.32
CA SER A 166 -18.03 -1.32 -12.44
C SER A 166 -18.48 -2.71 -12.03
N VAL A 167 -18.32 -3.11 -10.76
CA VAL A 167 -18.62 -4.47 -10.31
C VAL A 167 -19.77 -4.52 -9.32
N LEU A 168 -19.87 -3.61 -8.36
CA LEU A 168 -20.90 -3.67 -7.31
C LEU A 168 -22.20 -2.94 -7.67
N LYS A 169 -22.12 -1.69 -8.14
CA LYS A 169 -23.31 -0.87 -8.48
C LYS A 169 -24.21 -1.44 -9.58
N PRO A 170 -23.71 -2.20 -10.59
CA PRO A 170 -24.57 -2.83 -11.58
C PRO A 170 -25.57 -3.83 -11.01
N TYR A 171 -25.35 -4.29 -9.79
CA TYR A 171 -26.23 -5.26 -9.11
C TYR A 171 -26.98 -4.63 -7.96
N ASN A 172 -28.22 -5.08 -7.76
CA ASN A 172 -28.97 -4.75 -6.55
C ASN A 172 -28.26 -5.34 -5.31
N ASN A 173 -28.34 -4.62 -4.18
CA ASN A 173 -27.74 -5.07 -2.93
C ASN A 173 -28.22 -6.47 -2.57
N TYR A 174 -27.26 -7.37 -2.26
CA TYR A 174 -27.48 -8.75 -1.84
C TYR A 174 -28.16 -9.67 -2.87
N SER A 175 -28.22 -9.28 -4.15
CA SER A 175 -28.79 -10.15 -5.19
C SER A 175 -27.88 -11.34 -5.50
N GLU A 176 -28.49 -12.50 -5.76
CA GLU A 176 -27.78 -13.70 -6.22
C GLU A 176 -27.11 -13.47 -7.60
N GLU A 177 -27.59 -12.50 -8.35
CA GLU A 177 -27.11 -12.12 -9.66
C GLU A 177 -25.60 -11.79 -9.66
N TYR A 178 -25.10 -11.16 -8.59
CA TYR A 178 -23.67 -10.91 -8.45
C TYR A 178 -22.83 -12.20 -8.55
N PHE A 179 -23.26 -13.24 -7.85
CA PHE A 179 -22.57 -14.53 -7.83
C PHE A 179 -22.77 -15.33 -9.11
N ALA A 180 -23.95 -15.23 -9.73
CA ALA A 180 -24.26 -15.84 -11.01
C ALA A 180 -23.38 -15.26 -12.16
N ASN A 181 -23.00 -14.00 -12.05
CA ASN A 181 -22.18 -13.29 -13.04
C ASN A 181 -20.68 -13.28 -12.73
N ARG A 182 -20.17 -14.22 -11.95
CA ARG A 182 -18.76 -14.28 -11.53
C ARG A 182 -17.78 -14.04 -12.69
N LYS A 183 -17.92 -14.72 -13.83
CA LYS A 183 -17.00 -14.54 -14.98
C LYS A 183 -16.97 -13.12 -15.51
N LEU A 184 -18.10 -12.42 -15.52
CA LEU A 184 -18.17 -11.01 -15.91
C LEU A 184 -17.51 -10.12 -14.88
N ASN A 185 -17.69 -10.39 -13.58
CA ASN A 185 -17.04 -9.66 -12.50
C ASN A 185 -15.52 -9.86 -12.53
N GLU A 186 -15.06 -11.09 -12.78
CA GLU A 186 -13.63 -11.39 -12.97
C GLU A 186 -13.04 -10.55 -14.12
N LYS A 187 -13.71 -10.53 -15.27
CA LYS A 187 -13.25 -9.74 -16.42
C LYS A 187 -13.17 -8.25 -16.08
N ARG A 188 -14.20 -7.71 -15.44
CA ARG A 188 -14.21 -6.30 -15.00
C ARG A 188 -13.06 -5.99 -14.03
N TYR A 189 -12.84 -6.86 -13.05
CA TYR A 189 -11.73 -6.72 -12.14
C TYR A 189 -10.37 -6.80 -12.85
N ASP A 190 -10.20 -7.73 -13.79
CA ASP A 190 -8.97 -7.89 -14.56
C ASP A 190 -8.68 -6.64 -15.42
N ASP A 191 -9.72 -6.00 -15.98
CA ASP A 191 -9.60 -4.74 -16.72
C ASP A 191 -9.12 -3.59 -15.78
N LEU A 192 -9.63 -3.53 -14.55
CA LEU A 192 -9.19 -2.55 -13.54
C LEU A 192 -7.77 -2.83 -13.06
N PHE A 193 -7.42 -4.10 -12.82
CA PHE A 193 -6.09 -4.49 -12.40
C PHE A 193 -5.04 -4.12 -13.46
N ARG A 194 -5.38 -4.21 -14.75
CA ARG A 194 -4.51 -3.80 -15.85
C ARG A 194 -4.15 -2.30 -15.79
N ILE A 195 -5.04 -1.45 -15.31
CA ILE A 195 -4.74 -0.03 -15.11
C ILE A 195 -3.67 0.15 -14.02
N SER A 196 -3.69 -0.70 -12.99
CA SER A 196 -2.64 -0.68 -11.97
C SER A 196 -1.27 -1.11 -12.49
N GLU A 197 -1.21 -1.91 -13.56
CA GLU A 197 0.06 -2.27 -14.20
C GLU A 197 0.78 -1.03 -14.77
N GLU A 198 0.05 -0.14 -15.43
CA GLU A 198 0.61 1.13 -15.93
C GLU A 198 1.12 2.03 -14.80
N TYR A 199 0.42 2.03 -13.66
CA TYR A 199 0.86 2.74 -12.47
C TYR A 199 2.17 2.16 -11.91
N ILE A 200 2.29 0.84 -11.83
CA ILE A 200 3.53 0.16 -11.39
C ILE A 200 4.68 0.41 -12.36
N GLU A 201 4.44 0.45 -13.67
CA GLU A 201 5.45 0.79 -14.66
C GLU A 201 5.94 2.25 -14.49
N MET A 202 5.02 3.18 -14.27
CA MET A 202 5.37 4.59 -13.96
C MET A 202 6.21 4.68 -12.69
N LEU A 203 5.82 4.01 -11.61
CA LEU A 203 6.59 3.97 -10.36
C LEU A 203 8.00 3.40 -10.59
N GLY A 204 8.11 2.26 -11.24
CA GLY A 204 9.39 1.62 -11.53
C GLY A 204 10.32 2.51 -12.33
N LYS A 205 9.77 3.24 -13.31
CA LYS A 205 10.51 4.22 -14.09
C LYS A 205 10.99 5.38 -13.21
N LYS A 206 10.13 5.99 -12.41
CA LYS A 206 10.51 7.11 -11.51
C LYS A 206 11.56 6.71 -10.48
N ILE A 207 11.41 5.53 -9.86
CA ILE A 207 12.39 4.99 -8.92
C ILE A 207 13.77 4.84 -9.60
N THR A 208 13.79 4.41 -10.87
CA THR A 208 15.01 4.22 -11.65
C THR A 208 15.60 5.57 -12.10
N ASP A 209 14.80 6.43 -12.74
CA ASP A 209 15.25 7.70 -13.32
C ASP A 209 15.82 8.65 -12.26
N PHE A 210 15.26 8.61 -11.05
CA PHE A 210 15.70 9.44 -9.92
C PHE A 210 16.75 8.76 -9.03
N ASN A 211 17.16 7.54 -9.33
CA ASN A 211 18.06 6.73 -8.50
C ASN A 211 17.58 6.56 -7.05
N LEU A 212 16.27 6.64 -6.81
CA LEU A 212 15.69 6.57 -5.45
C LEU A 212 16.05 5.26 -4.73
N TRP A 213 16.18 4.15 -5.47
CA TRP A 213 16.56 2.85 -4.92
C TRP A 213 17.90 2.84 -4.17
N LYS A 214 18.82 3.81 -4.45
CA LYS A 214 20.12 3.90 -3.77
C LYS A 214 19.99 4.42 -2.34
N ASP A 215 19.18 5.46 -2.18
CA ASP A 215 19.03 6.21 -0.93
C ASP A 215 17.67 6.00 -0.27
N SER A 216 16.89 5.04 -0.75
CA SER A 216 15.54 4.76 -0.25
C SER A 216 15.29 3.27 -0.06
N ILE A 217 14.34 2.99 0.83
CA ILE A 217 13.60 1.74 0.92
C ILE A 217 12.24 2.01 0.27
N VAL A 218 11.89 1.23 -0.75
CA VAL A 218 10.55 1.31 -1.36
C VAL A 218 9.82 0.01 -1.08
N LEU A 219 8.68 0.11 -0.42
CA LEU A 219 7.79 -1.00 -0.12
C LEU A 219 6.50 -0.83 -0.92
N ILE A 220 6.23 -1.74 -1.86
CA ILE A 220 4.97 -1.77 -2.61
C ILE A 220 4.17 -2.95 -2.10
N ILE A 221 2.98 -2.68 -1.57
CA ILE A 221 2.12 -3.68 -0.93
C ILE A 221 0.70 -3.62 -1.49
N SER A 222 -0.08 -4.67 -1.23
CA SER A 222 -1.53 -4.58 -1.22
C SER A 222 -2.03 -4.75 0.20
N ASP A 223 -3.03 -3.97 0.58
CA ASP A 223 -3.68 -4.03 1.89
C ASP A 223 -4.65 -5.20 2.02
N HIS A 224 -5.38 -5.52 0.97
CA HIS A 224 -6.26 -6.70 0.84
C HIS A 224 -6.52 -7.01 -0.64
N GLY A 225 -7.19 -8.12 -0.91
CA GLY A 225 -7.69 -8.44 -2.24
C GLY A 225 -9.20 -8.23 -2.35
N ILE A 226 -9.76 -8.58 -3.52
CA ILE A 226 -11.17 -8.39 -3.88
C ILE A 226 -11.81 -9.72 -4.27
N SER A 227 -12.98 -10.04 -3.70
CA SER A 227 -13.87 -11.10 -4.21
C SER A 227 -14.61 -10.60 -5.46
N VAL A 228 -14.74 -11.46 -6.43
CA VAL A 228 -15.52 -11.22 -7.66
C VAL A 228 -16.70 -12.19 -7.81
N GLY A 229 -17.09 -12.83 -6.67
CA GLY A 229 -18.18 -13.79 -6.59
C GLY A 229 -17.74 -15.24 -6.48
N GLU A 230 -16.51 -15.51 -5.99
CA GLU A 230 -16.00 -16.87 -5.80
C GLU A 230 -16.76 -17.67 -4.76
N LYS A 231 -17.22 -16.99 -3.72
CA LYS A 231 -18.00 -17.59 -2.63
C LYS A 231 -19.29 -16.81 -2.41
N PHE A 232 -20.41 -17.54 -2.28
CA PHE A 232 -21.67 -16.94 -1.93
C PHE A 232 -21.56 -16.21 -0.58
N GLY A 233 -22.12 -15.01 -0.48
CA GLY A 233 -22.07 -14.18 0.71
C GLY A 233 -20.91 -13.20 0.79
N GLU A 234 -19.81 -13.39 0.03
CA GLU A 234 -18.73 -12.42 -0.05
C GLU A 234 -18.86 -11.56 -1.31
N ARG A 235 -19.11 -10.27 -1.13
CA ARG A 235 -19.14 -9.27 -2.21
C ARG A 235 -17.97 -8.32 -2.06
N ALA A 236 -17.11 -8.25 -3.05
CA ALA A 236 -15.90 -7.45 -3.07
C ALA A 236 -14.94 -7.78 -1.90
N TYR A 237 -15.12 -7.25 -0.71
CA TYR A 237 -14.21 -7.41 0.41
C TYR A 237 -14.89 -7.09 1.76
N GLY A 238 -14.19 -7.34 2.86
CA GLY A 238 -14.53 -6.82 4.19
C GLY A 238 -15.30 -7.76 5.09
N ALA A 239 -15.90 -8.83 4.58
CA ALA A 239 -16.71 -9.74 5.40
C ALA A 239 -15.93 -11.00 5.82
N PHE A 240 -15.20 -11.64 4.92
CA PHE A 240 -14.56 -12.93 5.18
C PHE A 240 -13.08 -12.95 4.82
N CYS A 241 -12.33 -13.80 5.54
CA CYS A 241 -10.89 -13.98 5.33
C CYS A 241 -10.61 -15.13 4.35
N TYR A 242 -11.09 -15.04 3.12
CA TYR A 242 -10.75 -15.98 2.07
C TYR A 242 -9.37 -15.66 1.44
N ASP A 243 -8.75 -16.66 0.86
CA ASP A 243 -7.43 -16.52 0.21
C ASP A 243 -7.35 -15.34 -0.75
N TYR A 244 -8.36 -15.13 -1.56
CA TYR A 244 -8.40 -14.02 -2.53
C TYR A 244 -8.63 -12.64 -1.90
N THR A 245 -8.99 -12.55 -0.61
CA THR A 245 -9.12 -11.29 0.12
C THR A 245 -7.95 -11.04 1.07
N ILE A 246 -7.31 -12.07 1.62
CA ILE A 246 -6.24 -11.89 2.62
C ILE A 246 -4.84 -12.24 2.13
N LYS A 247 -4.68 -13.08 1.08
CA LYS A 247 -3.36 -13.29 0.46
C LYS A 247 -3.04 -12.12 -0.45
N THR A 248 -2.05 -11.36 -0.04
CA THR A 248 -1.59 -10.14 -0.73
C THR A 248 -0.16 -10.30 -1.22
N PHE A 249 0.47 -9.22 -1.63
CA PHE A 249 1.85 -9.19 -2.05
C PHE A 249 2.62 -8.08 -1.36
N ALA A 250 3.93 -8.26 -1.24
CA ALA A 250 4.84 -7.20 -0.87
C ALA A 250 6.12 -7.29 -1.72
N TYR A 251 6.59 -6.14 -2.20
CA TYR A 251 7.84 -5.95 -2.92
C TYR A 251 8.69 -4.97 -2.16
N TYR A 252 9.87 -5.40 -1.76
CA TYR A 252 10.85 -4.58 -1.04
C TYR A 252 12.03 -4.25 -1.98
N ILE A 253 12.26 -2.98 -2.26
CA ILE A 253 13.31 -2.49 -3.14
C ILE A 253 14.29 -1.66 -2.32
N SER A 254 15.55 -2.02 -2.34
CA SER A 254 16.65 -1.26 -1.74
C SER A 254 17.96 -1.70 -2.32
N SER A 255 18.95 -0.80 -2.38
CA SER A 255 20.33 -1.14 -2.77
C SER A 255 21.08 -2.02 -1.77
N ASP A 256 20.53 -2.25 -0.56
CA ASP A 256 21.19 -3.04 0.47
C ASP A 256 21.01 -4.55 0.26
N PHE A 257 20.11 -4.95 -0.63
CA PHE A 257 19.78 -6.36 -0.85
C PHE A 257 19.69 -6.66 -2.35
N GLU A 258 20.11 -7.87 -2.71
CA GLU A 258 19.86 -8.41 -4.04
C GLU A 258 18.39 -8.82 -4.19
N ALA A 259 17.88 -8.67 -5.41
CA ALA A 259 16.52 -9.11 -5.75
C ALA A 259 16.42 -10.65 -5.59
N LYS A 260 15.35 -11.10 -4.92
CA LYS A 260 15.05 -12.53 -4.73
C LYS A 260 13.60 -12.73 -4.32
N GLU A 261 13.16 -13.97 -4.36
CA GLU A 261 11.88 -14.45 -3.84
C GLU A 261 12.07 -15.17 -2.50
#